data_54c3a32e1a2db817406bcd1e3cc01680
#
_entry.id   54c3a32e1a2db817406bcd1e3cc01680
#
_cell.length_a   1.000
_cell.length_b   1.000
_cell.length_c   1.000
_cell.angle_alpha   90.00
_cell.angle_beta   90.00
_cell.angle_gamma   90.00
#
_symmetry.space_group_name_H-M   'P 1'
#
loop_
_entity.id
_entity.type
_entity.pdbx_description
1 polymer ?
#
loop_
_entity_poly.entity_id
_entity_poly.type
_entity_poly.pdbx_seq_one_letter_code
_entity_poly.pdbx_strand_id
1 'polypeptide(L)'
;MSLLSPPGPLVPADWLAEHLGRPGLVVLDASVGAYRGIRRPIPGSRTFDIDGALSDPADPLPHTMPGPEQFERELRALGVDDDSVVVAYDNAGIYSSARAWWMLRAMGFDRAAVLDGGLPVWEAAGLPLAGAGVEQGPVEPGTFTARPRAGLLVDRRAVDAALADPAATVLDARSRDRYAGRVEEPRPGLRRGHIPGAVNLPYLDLQVDGRMRPADELRTRFAAVADGRERLVVSCGSGVTACVLALGAELAGYRDLAVYDGSWSEWGRPGDLPVAQGPDPE
;
A
#
# COMPACT_ATOMS: atom_id res chain seq x y z
N MET A 1 4.91 27.82 -16.12
CA MET A 1 4.68 27.42 -14.72
C MET A 1 5.40 26.09 -14.54
N SER A 2 6.19 25.92 -13.47
CA SER A 2 6.83 24.63 -13.19
C SER A 2 5.74 23.60 -12.89
N LEU A 3 5.81 22.43 -13.52
CA LEU A 3 4.88 21.33 -13.22
C LEU A 3 5.05 20.93 -11.75
N LEU A 4 3.94 20.77 -11.04
CA LEU A 4 3.94 20.25 -9.68
C LEU A 4 4.60 18.87 -9.68
N SER A 5 5.46 18.59 -8.71
CA SER A 5 6.07 17.25 -8.52
C SER A 5 6.22 16.98 -7.03
N PRO A 6 5.85 15.79 -6.55
CA PRO A 6 6.13 15.43 -5.17
C PRO A 6 7.65 15.27 -4.98
N PRO A 7 8.19 15.59 -3.79
CA PRO A 7 9.62 15.46 -3.50
C PRO A 7 10.11 14.01 -3.48
N GLY A 8 9.20 13.05 -3.42
CA GLY A 8 9.47 11.62 -3.37
C GLY A 8 8.18 10.82 -3.20
N PRO A 9 8.29 9.51 -2.92
CA PRO A 9 7.12 8.64 -2.72
C PRO A 9 6.39 8.91 -1.39
N LEU A 10 6.95 9.74 -0.52
CA LEU A 10 6.41 10.17 0.76
C LEU A 10 6.45 11.69 0.83
N VAL A 11 5.34 12.33 1.25
CA VAL A 11 5.25 13.78 1.40
C VAL A 11 4.81 14.17 2.80
N PRO A 12 5.40 15.21 3.41
CA PRO A 12 4.98 15.70 4.71
C PRO A 12 3.67 16.52 4.61
N ALA A 13 3.00 16.71 5.75
CA ALA A 13 1.70 17.38 5.81
C ALA A 13 1.76 18.87 5.41
N ASP A 14 2.85 19.55 5.74
CA ASP A 14 3.09 20.94 5.34
C ASP A 14 3.20 21.09 3.83
N TRP A 15 3.93 20.19 3.15
CA TRP A 15 4.00 20.18 1.69
C TRP A 15 2.60 20.05 1.07
N LEU A 16 1.79 19.10 1.56
CA LEU A 16 0.43 18.93 1.03
C LEU A 16 -0.44 20.16 1.31
N ALA A 17 -0.34 20.75 2.51
CA ALA A 17 -1.09 21.94 2.89
C ALA A 17 -0.77 23.15 1.99
N GLU A 18 0.51 23.38 1.64
CA GLU A 18 0.95 24.45 0.74
C GLU A 18 0.44 24.27 -0.70
N HIS A 19 0.14 23.01 -1.09
CA HIS A 19 -0.24 22.70 -2.45
C HIS A 19 -1.74 22.35 -2.60
N LEU A 20 -2.47 22.26 -1.48
CA LEU A 20 -3.88 21.90 -1.49
C LEU A 20 -4.70 22.88 -2.37
N GLY A 21 -5.54 22.30 -3.23
CA GLY A 21 -6.35 23.08 -4.18
C GLY A 21 -5.61 23.57 -5.43
N ARG A 22 -4.31 23.29 -5.60
CA ARG A 22 -3.62 23.63 -6.86
C ARG A 22 -4.13 22.74 -8.00
N PRO A 23 -4.31 23.33 -9.22
CA PRO A 23 -4.63 22.54 -10.41
C PRO A 23 -3.62 21.40 -10.63
N GLY A 24 -4.11 20.22 -10.97
CA GLY A 24 -3.30 19.05 -11.19
C GLY A 24 -2.90 18.27 -9.93
N LEU A 25 -3.26 18.74 -8.72
CA LEU A 25 -3.14 17.95 -7.49
C LEU A 25 -4.44 17.24 -7.19
N VAL A 26 -4.38 15.92 -7.08
CA VAL A 26 -5.51 15.07 -6.64
C VAL A 26 -5.14 14.40 -5.31
N VAL A 27 -5.99 14.60 -4.31
CA VAL A 27 -5.82 13.98 -2.98
C VAL A 27 -6.80 12.83 -2.85
N LEU A 28 -6.32 11.64 -2.47
CA LEU A 28 -7.11 10.42 -2.40
C LEU A 28 -7.14 9.85 -0.98
N ASP A 29 -8.34 9.65 -0.44
CA ASP A 29 -8.56 8.87 0.77
C ASP A 29 -8.64 7.39 0.42
N ALA A 30 -7.62 6.65 0.76
CA ALA A 30 -7.49 5.23 0.51
C ALA A 30 -7.82 4.36 1.74
N SER A 31 -8.59 4.89 2.68
CA SER A 31 -9.00 4.18 3.89
C SER A 31 -9.82 2.92 3.57
N VAL A 32 -9.57 1.82 4.29
CA VAL A 32 -10.22 0.52 4.09
C VAL A 32 -10.94 0.06 5.37
N GLY A 33 -11.96 -0.77 5.21
CA GLY A 33 -12.65 -1.46 6.29
C GLY A 33 -13.13 -0.50 7.38
N ALA A 34 -12.79 -0.80 8.63
CA ALA A 34 -13.21 -0.01 9.80
C ALA A 34 -12.64 1.42 9.84
N TYR A 35 -11.65 1.74 9.01
CA TYR A 35 -11.09 3.10 8.93
C TYR A 35 -11.82 4.00 7.94
N ARG A 36 -12.77 3.48 7.14
CA ARG A 36 -13.53 4.28 6.17
C ARG A 36 -14.53 5.19 6.87
N GLY A 37 -14.54 6.48 6.50
CA GLY A 37 -15.55 7.44 6.92
C GLY A 37 -15.63 7.75 8.42
N ILE A 38 -14.63 7.30 9.20
CA ILE A 38 -14.61 7.52 10.67
C ILE A 38 -14.19 8.94 11.06
N ARG A 39 -13.61 9.69 10.13
CA ARG A 39 -13.09 11.05 10.35
C ARG A 39 -13.52 11.97 9.23
N ARG A 40 -13.49 13.28 9.48
CA ARG A 40 -13.66 14.28 8.44
C ARG A 40 -12.45 14.26 7.51
N PRO A 41 -12.66 14.23 6.17
CA PRO A 41 -11.56 14.10 5.23
C PRO A 41 -10.75 15.39 5.06
N ILE A 42 -9.58 15.29 4.44
CA ILE A 42 -8.83 16.45 3.93
C ILE A 42 -9.70 17.14 2.85
N PRO A 43 -9.80 18.49 2.84
CA PRO A 43 -10.63 19.20 1.87
C PRO A 43 -10.30 18.82 0.43
N GLY A 44 -11.32 18.53 -0.37
CA GLY A 44 -11.18 18.16 -1.78
C GLY A 44 -10.65 16.76 -2.03
N SER A 45 -10.36 15.95 -1.00
CA SER A 45 -9.96 14.56 -1.19
C SER A 45 -11.10 13.71 -1.72
N ARG A 46 -10.79 12.66 -2.47
CA ARG A 46 -11.75 11.74 -3.10
C ARG A 46 -11.48 10.32 -2.62
N THR A 47 -12.52 9.50 -2.54
CA THR A 47 -12.39 8.13 -2.05
C THR A 47 -11.74 7.22 -3.09
N PHE A 48 -10.58 6.66 -2.78
CA PHE A 48 -9.92 5.59 -3.51
C PHE A 48 -10.38 4.23 -2.93
N ASP A 49 -11.42 3.66 -3.49
CA ASP A 49 -12.17 2.54 -2.92
C ASP A 49 -11.50 1.18 -3.16
N ILE A 50 -10.50 0.84 -2.33
CA ILE A 50 -9.80 -0.45 -2.37
C ILE A 50 -10.73 -1.62 -1.97
N ASP A 51 -11.73 -1.39 -1.12
CA ASP A 51 -12.66 -2.43 -0.69
C ASP A 51 -13.71 -2.78 -1.77
N GLY A 52 -13.84 -1.96 -2.81
CA GLY A 52 -14.88 -2.08 -3.84
C GLY A 52 -14.39 -1.76 -5.24
N ALA A 53 -14.65 -0.55 -5.74
CA ALA A 53 -14.46 -0.18 -7.14
C ALA A 53 -13.02 -0.36 -7.67
N LEU A 54 -12.02 -0.32 -6.78
CA LEU A 54 -10.60 -0.53 -7.09
C LEU A 54 -10.09 -1.91 -6.63
N SER A 55 -10.98 -2.89 -6.59
CA SER A 55 -10.65 -4.33 -6.51
C SER A 55 -11.27 -5.07 -7.68
N ASP A 56 -10.70 -6.22 -8.06
CA ASP A 56 -11.27 -7.07 -9.10
C ASP A 56 -12.55 -7.76 -8.57
N PRO A 57 -13.74 -7.45 -9.10
CA PRO A 57 -14.98 -8.05 -8.64
C PRO A 57 -15.12 -9.53 -9.02
N ALA A 58 -14.32 -10.03 -9.96
CA ALA A 58 -14.35 -11.43 -10.40
C ALA A 58 -13.43 -12.33 -9.55
N ASP A 59 -12.47 -11.75 -8.83
CA ASP A 59 -11.59 -12.51 -7.95
C ASP A 59 -12.25 -12.69 -6.56
N PRO A 60 -12.33 -13.92 -6.03
CA PRO A 60 -12.86 -14.18 -4.70
C PRO A 60 -11.93 -13.75 -3.56
N LEU A 61 -10.71 -13.31 -3.87
CA LEU A 61 -9.78 -12.74 -2.89
C LEU A 61 -10.08 -11.26 -2.65
N PRO A 62 -9.90 -10.77 -1.42
CA PRO A 62 -10.10 -9.36 -1.13
C PRO A 62 -8.92 -8.52 -1.66
N HIS A 63 -9.22 -7.33 -2.14
CA HIS A 63 -8.26 -6.29 -2.52
C HIS A 63 -7.35 -6.64 -3.70
N THR A 64 -7.69 -7.65 -4.50
CA THR A 64 -6.93 -8.00 -5.70
C THR A 64 -6.94 -6.85 -6.72
N MET A 65 -5.84 -6.70 -7.42
CA MET A 65 -5.66 -5.62 -8.39
C MET A 65 -6.69 -5.73 -9.51
N PRO A 66 -7.50 -4.71 -9.81
CA PRO A 66 -8.41 -4.73 -10.94
C PRO A 66 -7.65 -4.68 -12.26
N GLY A 67 -8.33 -5.12 -13.34
CA GLY A 67 -7.79 -4.98 -14.69
C GLY A 67 -7.56 -3.51 -15.09
N PRO A 68 -6.69 -3.27 -16.10
CA PRO A 68 -6.29 -1.91 -16.48
C PRO A 68 -7.47 -1.05 -16.93
N GLU A 69 -8.44 -1.59 -17.63
CA GLU A 69 -9.62 -0.85 -18.10
C GLU A 69 -10.52 -0.39 -16.94
N GLN A 70 -10.68 -1.24 -15.90
CA GLN A 70 -11.41 -0.87 -14.70
C GLN A 70 -10.65 0.20 -13.94
N PHE A 71 -9.36 -0.01 -13.71
CA PHE A 71 -8.51 0.95 -13.00
C PHE A 71 -8.51 2.33 -13.69
N GLU A 72 -8.35 2.36 -15.01
CA GLU A 72 -8.40 3.57 -15.82
C GLU A 72 -9.74 4.31 -15.66
N ARG A 73 -10.87 3.60 -15.79
CA ARG A 73 -12.21 4.18 -15.62
C ARG A 73 -12.37 4.82 -14.23
N GLU A 74 -11.96 4.11 -13.18
CA GLU A 74 -12.09 4.60 -11.80
C GLU A 74 -11.19 5.83 -11.54
N LEU A 75 -9.95 5.83 -12.02
CA LEU A 75 -9.05 6.97 -11.87
C LEU A 75 -9.53 8.20 -12.65
N ARG A 76 -10.09 8.00 -13.83
CA ARG A 76 -10.74 9.08 -14.60
C ARG A 76 -11.94 9.66 -13.84
N ALA A 77 -12.79 8.80 -13.28
CA ALA A 77 -13.92 9.25 -12.45
C ALA A 77 -13.47 10.04 -11.21
N LEU A 78 -12.27 9.76 -10.70
CA LEU A 78 -11.62 10.54 -9.65
C LEU A 78 -10.91 11.80 -10.19
N GLY A 79 -11.04 12.13 -11.50
CA GLY A 79 -10.46 13.31 -12.14
C GLY A 79 -8.92 13.28 -12.15
N VAL A 80 -8.32 12.11 -12.28
CA VAL A 80 -6.87 11.97 -12.43
C VAL A 80 -6.51 12.05 -13.91
N ASP A 81 -5.57 12.94 -14.25
CA ASP A 81 -4.96 13.08 -15.56
C ASP A 81 -3.59 12.39 -15.61
N ASP A 82 -3.06 12.11 -16.80
CA ASP A 82 -1.72 11.53 -16.98
C ASP A 82 -0.61 12.41 -16.37
N ASP A 83 -0.82 13.72 -16.25
CA ASP A 83 0.11 14.69 -15.68
C ASP A 83 -0.25 15.16 -14.26
N SER A 84 -1.31 14.63 -13.66
CA SER A 84 -1.67 14.91 -12.27
C SER A 84 -0.55 14.49 -11.31
N VAL A 85 -0.54 15.12 -10.14
CA VAL A 85 0.14 14.63 -8.94
C VAL A 85 -0.91 14.04 -8.01
N VAL A 86 -0.70 12.82 -7.57
CA VAL A 86 -1.61 12.15 -6.63
C VAL A 86 -0.95 12.04 -5.26
N VAL A 87 -1.66 12.45 -4.21
CA VAL A 87 -1.28 12.19 -2.83
C VAL A 87 -2.34 11.31 -2.18
N ALA A 88 -1.96 10.09 -1.81
CA ALA A 88 -2.82 9.16 -1.09
C ALA A 88 -2.61 9.27 0.42
N TYR A 89 -3.69 9.25 1.19
CA TYR A 89 -3.65 9.15 2.66
C TYR A 89 -4.67 8.12 3.15
N ASP A 90 -4.58 7.75 4.42
CA ASP A 90 -5.62 6.98 5.10
C ASP A 90 -5.84 7.43 6.56
N ASN A 91 -6.93 6.97 7.14
CA ASN A 91 -7.38 7.37 8.47
C ASN A 91 -6.64 6.66 9.62
N ALA A 92 -5.81 5.65 9.30
CA ALA A 92 -5.01 4.91 10.27
C ALA A 92 -3.57 5.43 10.39
N GLY A 93 -3.13 6.27 9.44
CA GLY A 93 -1.76 6.76 9.34
C GLY A 93 -1.12 6.34 8.02
N ILE A 94 -0.27 5.33 8.00
CA ILE A 94 0.21 4.68 6.78
C ILE A 94 -0.14 3.19 6.89
N TYR A 95 -1.30 2.84 6.38
CA TYR A 95 -1.84 1.47 6.40
C TYR A 95 -2.25 1.02 4.99
N SER A 96 -3.19 1.70 4.38
CA SER A 96 -3.73 1.39 3.05
C SER A 96 -3.38 2.42 1.97
N SER A 97 -2.96 3.60 2.34
CA SER A 97 -2.48 4.63 1.42
C SER A 97 -1.27 4.18 0.59
N ALA A 98 -0.38 3.38 1.18
CA ALA A 98 0.71 2.75 0.46
C ALA A 98 0.23 1.75 -0.61
N ARG A 99 -0.94 1.10 -0.41
CA ARG A 99 -1.55 0.25 -1.43
C ARG A 99 -2.02 1.07 -2.63
N ALA A 100 -2.68 2.19 -2.42
CA ALA A 100 -3.08 3.10 -3.50
C ALA A 100 -1.87 3.58 -4.31
N TRP A 101 -0.80 4.00 -3.63
CA TRP A 101 0.46 4.40 -4.26
C TRP A 101 1.07 3.27 -5.09
N TRP A 102 1.10 2.03 -4.58
CA TRP A 102 1.64 0.88 -5.31
C TRP A 102 0.81 0.50 -6.53
N MET A 103 -0.53 0.55 -6.42
CA MET A 103 -1.45 0.29 -7.53
C MET A 103 -1.26 1.30 -8.66
N LEU A 104 -1.11 2.60 -8.34
CA LEU A 104 -0.81 3.64 -9.31
C LEU A 104 0.51 3.36 -10.04
N ARG A 105 1.57 3.00 -9.32
CA ARG A 105 2.86 2.61 -9.92
C ARG A 105 2.75 1.38 -10.79
N ALA A 106 2.02 0.36 -10.34
CA ALA A 106 1.80 -0.87 -11.10
C ALA A 106 1.06 -0.59 -12.42
N MET A 107 0.24 0.45 -12.47
CA MET A 107 -0.43 0.93 -13.69
C MET A 107 0.34 2.05 -14.42
N GLY A 108 1.63 2.21 -14.14
CA GLY A 108 2.50 3.09 -14.91
C GLY A 108 2.50 4.56 -14.48
N PHE A 109 1.93 4.90 -13.31
CA PHE A 109 1.83 6.27 -12.84
C PHE A 109 2.82 6.53 -11.68
N ASP A 110 3.87 7.31 -11.95
CA ASP A 110 4.95 7.59 -10.98
C ASP A 110 4.77 8.89 -10.19
N ARG A 111 3.80 9.73 -10.58
CA ARG A 111 3.56 11.02 -9.93
C ARG A 111 2.65 10.89 -8.71
N ALA A 112 2.84 9.80 -7.95
CA ALA A 112 2.08 9.45 -6.77
C ALA A 112 2.97 9.48 -5.53
N ALA A 113 2.42 9.94 -4.41
CA ALA A 113 3.05 9.92 -3.10
C ALA A 113 2.04 9.54 -2.00
N VAL A 114 2.56 9.11 -0.86
CA VAL A 114 1.80 8.86 0.37
C VAL A 114 1.99 10.03 1.32
N LEU A 115 0.92 10.49 1.96
CA LEU A 115 0.99 11.48 3.05
C LEU A 115 1.61 10.84 4.30
N ASP A 116 2.77 11.32 4.73
CA ASP A 116 3.47 10.79 5.89
C ASP A 116 2.68 10.96 7.18
N GLY A 117 2.27 9.83 7.75
CA GLY A 117 1.43 9.78 8.94
C GLY A 117 -0.07 9.98 8.69
N GLY A 118 -0.48 10.12 7.42
CA GLY A 118 -1.88 10.16 7.00
C GLY A 118 -2.73 11.22 7.70
N LEU A 119 -4.03 10.96 7.83
CA LEU A 119 -4.96 11.90 8.45
C LEU A 119 -4.65 12.19 9.93
N PRO A 120 -4.21 11.25 10.77
CA PRO A 120 -3.86 11.56 12.16
C PRO A 120 -2.81 12.66 12.32
N VAL A 121 -1.78 12.64 11.47
CA VAL A 121 -0.73 13.67 11.49
C VAL A 121 -1.23 15.00 10.94
N TRP A 122 -2.07 14.97 9.91
CA TRP A 122 -2.73 16.16 9.38
C TRP A 122 -3.57 16.87 10.45
N GLU A 123 -4.38 16.10 11.19
CA GLU A 123 -5.20 16.62 12.31
C GLU A 123 -4.34 17.17 13.45
N ALA A 124 -3.30 16.43 13.84
CA ALA A 124 -2.38 16.85 14.92
C ALA A 124 -1.64 18.16 14.58
N ALA A 125 -1.43 18.43 13.30
CA ALA A 125 -0.87 19.72 12.82
C ALA A 125 -1.89 20.86 12.79
N GLY A 126 -3.15 20.62 13.17
CA GLY A 126 -4.22 21.63 13.15
C GLY A 126 -4.63 22.09 11.74
N LEU A 127 -4.33 21.27 10.72
CA LEU A 127 -4.61 21.59 9.33
C LEU A 127 -6.09 21.45 8.99
N PRO A 128 -6.60 22.12 7.94
CA PRO A 128 -8.03 22.16 7.61
C PRO A 128 -8.62 20.77 7.35
N LEU A 129 -9.83 20.55 7.81
CA LEU A 129 -10.66 19.39 7.50
C LEU A 129 -11.92 19.85 6.75
N ALA A 130 -12.46 19.04 5.87
CA ALA A 130 -13.71 19.32 5.19
C ALA A 130 -14.84 19.49 6.19
N GLY A 131 -15.81 20.34 5.88
CA GLY A 131 -17.02 20.50 6.69
C GLY A 131 -17.80 19.19 6.83
N ALA A 132 -18.47 18.98 7.96
CA ALA A 132 -19.35 17.82 8.13
C ALA A 132 -20.46 17.85 7.05
N GLY A 133 -20.65 16.76 6.32
CA GLY A 133 -21.68 16.64 5.29
C GLY A 133 -21.40 17.42 3.99
N VAL A 134 -20.19 17.92 3.79
CA VAL A 134 -19.81 18.47 2.49
C VAL A 134 -19.60 17.30 1.53
N GLU A 135 -20.63 17.02 0.73
CA GLU A 135 -20.47 16.14 -0.43
C GLU A 135 -19.48 16.78 -1.39
N GLN A 136 -18.59 15.97 -1.90
CA GLN A 136 -17.70 16.41 -2.98
C GLN A 136 -18.56 16.70 -4.21
N GLY A 137 -18.47 17.92 -4.74
CA GLY A 137 -19.19 18.30 -5.96
C GLY A 137 -18.79 17.39 -7.13
N PRO A 138 -19.53 17.45 -8.24
CA PRO A 138 -19.21 16.67 -9.43
C PRO A 138 -17.77 16.97 -9.86
N VAL A 139 -17.03 15.90 -10.16
CA VAL A 139 -15.66 15.95 -10.63
C VAL A 139 -15.69 15.74 -12.13
N GLU A 140 -15.05 16.64 -12.90
CA GLU A 140 -14.84 16.37 -14.32
C GLU A 140 -13.93 15.15 -14.47
N PRO A 141 -14.30 14.17 -15.32
CA PRO A 141 -13.46 13.01 -15.55
C PRO A 141 -12.08 13.40 -16.09
N GLY A 142 -11.05 12.77 -15.54
CA GLY A 142 -9.67 12.95 -16.01
C GLY A 142 -9.35 12.15 -17.26
N THR A 143 -8.07 12.23 -17.66
CA THR A 143 -7.55 11.61 -18.90
C THR A 143 -6.54 10.50 -18.62
N PHE A 144 -6.47 10.00 -17.37
CA PHE A 144 -5.54 8.93 -16.95
C PHE A 144 -5.55 7.74 -17.92
N THR A 145 -4.37 7.22 -18.24
CA THR A 145 -4.17 6.05 -19.08
C THR A 145 -3.40 4.99 -18.32
N ALA A 146 -4.00 3.82 -18.12
CA ALA A 146 -3.34 2.70 -17.46
C ALA A 146 -2.29 2.07 -18.37
N ARG A 147 -1.06 1.94 -17.87
CA ARG A 147 0.08 1.29 -18.54
C ARG A 147 0.69 0.24 -17.62
N PRO A 148 0.12 -0.98 -17.55
CA PRO A 148 0.53 -2.00 -16.61
C PRO A 148 2.02 -2.31 -16.67
N ARG A 149 2.67 -2.38 -15.51
CA ARG A 149 4.07 -2.77 -15.34
C ARG A 149 4.14 -4.18 -14.77
N ALA A 150 4.66 -5.11 -15.56
CA ALA A 150 4.90 -6.48 -15.11
C ALA A 150 5.88 -6.52 -13.94
N GLY A 151 5.67 -7.45 -13.02
CA GLY A 151 6.60 -7.75 -11.92
C GLY A 151 6.40 -6.91 -10.65
N LEU A 152 5.61 -5.83 -10.67
CA LEU A 152 5.31 -5.06 -9.44
C LEU A 152 4.23 -5.72 -8.58
N LEU A 153 3.22 -6.34 -9.21
CA LEU A 153 2.26 -7.21 -8.56
C LEU A 153 2.49 -8.62 -9.09
N VAL A 154 2.59 -9.59 -8.20
CA VAL A 154 2.94 -10.97 -8.55
C VAL A 154 1.95 -11.96 -7.96
N ASP A 155 1.86 -13.09 -8.61
CA ASP A 155 1.05 -14.23 -8.21
C ASP A 155 1.83 -15.21 -7.30
N ARG A 156 1.14 -16.25 -6.86
CA ARG A 156 1.71 -17.32 -6.04
C ARG A 156 2.92 -17.99 -6.68
N ARG A 157 2.92 -18.20 -8.02
CA ARG A 157 4.02 -18.86 -8.73
C ARG A 157 5.32 -18.06 -8.63
N ALA A 158 5.20 -16.74 -8.70
CA ALA A 158 6.36 -15.86 -8.52
C ALA A 158 6.89 -15.89 -7.08
N VAL A 159 6.02 -16.10 -6.08
CA VAL A 159 6.43 -16.32 -4.68
C VAL A 159 7.18 -17.63 -4.55
N ASP A 160 6.63 -18.74 -5.11
CA ASP A 160 7.32 -20.06 -5.12
C ASP A 160 8.71 -19.94 -5.77
N ALA A 161 8.83 -19.20 -6.87
CA ALA A 161 10.11 -18.95 -7.54
C ALA A 161 11.06 -18.11 -6.67
N ALA A 162 10.57 -17.07 -5.99
CA ALA A 162 11.37 -16.22 -5.12
C ALA A 162 11.88 -16.97 -3.88
N LEU A 163 11.09 -17.91 -3.33
CA LEU A 163 11.53 -18.77 -2.22
C LEU A 163 12.68 -19.72 -2.61
N ALA A 164 12.76 -20.09 -3.89
CA ALA A 164 13.83 -20.92 -4.42
C ALA A 164 15.04 -20.12 -4.94
N ASP A 165 14.93 -18.79 -5.06
CA ASP A 165 15.97 -17.91 -5.58
C ASP A 165 16.87 -17.40 -4.44
N PRO A 166 18.18 -17.74 -4.43
CA PRO A 166 19.09 -17.24 -3.41
C PRO A 166 19.30 -15.72 -3.43
N ALA A 167 18.90 -15.04 -4.51
CA ALA A 167 18.98 -13.58 -4.64
C ALA A 167 17.71 -12.85 -4.16
N ALA A 168 16.66 -13.58 -3.75
CA ALA A 168 15.39 -13.00 -3.35
C ALA A 168 15.06 -13.30 -1.88
N THR A 169 14.33 -12.37 -1.24
CA THR A 169 13.73 -12.60 0.08
C THR A 169 12.23 -12.35 0.00
N VAL A 170 11.45 -13.27 0.56
CA VAL A 170 10.01 -13.10 0.75
C VAL A 170 9.78 -12.56 2.17
N LEU A 171 9.12 -11.39 2.27
CA LEU A 171 8.85 -10.75 3.56
C LEU A 171 7.34 -10.78 3.88
N ASP A 172 6.99 -11.02 5.15
CA ASP A 172 5.62 -10.98 5.65
C ASP A 172 5.42 -9.77 6.57
N ALA A 173 4.53 -8.86 6.17
CA ALA A 173 4.24 -7.61 6.88
C ALA A 173 3.29 -7.76 8.08
N ARG A 174 2.73 -8.95 8.32
CA ARG A 174 1.79 -9.18 9.43
C ARG A 174 2.50 -9.08 10.78
N SER A 175 1.68 -8.93 11.84
CA SER A 175 2.22 -8.97 13.20
C SER A 175 2.92 -10.31 13.49
N ARG A 176 3.89 -10.29 14.39
CA ARG A 176 4.63 -11.49 14.82
C ARG A 176 3.73 -12.63 15.27
N ASP A 177 2.64 -12.32 15.99
CA ASP A 177 1.72 -13.33 16.48
C ASP A 177 0.89 -13.98 15.35
N ARG A 178 0.50 -13.21 14.33
CA ARG A 178 -0.16 -13.77 13.14
C ARG A 178 0.81 -14.64 12.33
N TYR A 179 2.01 -14.13 12.08
CA TYR A 179 3.06 -14.86 11.38
C TYR A 179 3.39 -16.17 12.09
N ALA A 180 3.62 -16.14 13.39
CA ALA A 180 3.94 -17.34 14.18
C ALA A 180 2.75 -18.30 14.38
N GLY A 181 1.54 -17.94 13.94
CA GLY A 181 0.35 -18.77 14.10
C GLY A 181 -0.21 -18.80 15.52
N ARG A 182 0.16 -17.84 16.38
CA ARG A 182 -0.31 -17.78 17.79
C ARG A 182 -1.73 -17.25 17.94
N VAL A 183 -2.20 -16.49 16.96
CA VAL A 183 -3.54 -15.90 16.94
C VAL A 183 -4.30 -16.28 15.67
N GLU A 184 -5.63 -16.20 15.73
CA GLU A 184 -6.48 -16.38 14.55
C GLU A 184 -6.28 -15.26 13.53
N GLU A 185 -6.47 -15.60 12.26
CA GLU A 185 -6.52 -14.58 11.20
C GLU A 185 -7.83 -13.77 11.33
N PRO A 186 -7.78 -12.46 11.05
CA PRO A 186 -8.99 -11.62 11.08
C PRO A 186 -10.08 -12.07 10.09
N ARG A 187 -9.69 -12.74 9.00
CA ARG A 187 -10.62 -13.35 8.06
C ARG A 187 -10.85 -14.81 8.43
N PRO A 188 -12.11 -15.24 8.63
CA PRO A 188 -12.41 -16.61 9.02
C PRO A 188 -12.01 -17.61 7.93
N GLY A 189 -11.69 -18.84 8.35
CA GLY A 189 -11.38 -19.96 7.45
C GLY A 189 -9.94 -19.99 6.92
N LEU A 190 -9.10 -19.05 7.30
CA LEU A 190 -7.67 -19.10 6.96
C LEU A 190 -6.89 -19.89 8.01
N ARG A 191 -5.89 -20.63 7.55
CA ARG A 191 -4.96 -21.34 8.43
C ARG A 191 -4.09 -20.35 9.18
N ARG A 192 -3.59 -20.72 10.36
CA ARG A 192 -2.61 -19.94 11.13
C ARG A 192 -1.20 -20.26 10.67
N GLY A 193 -0.29 -19.30 10.74
CA GLY A 193 1.12 -19.45 10.39
C GLY A 193 1.53 -18.55 9.23
N HIS A 194 2.56 -18.97 8.51
CA HIS A 194 3.18 -18.17 7.44
C HIS A 194 3.64 -19.04 6.26
N ILE A 195 4.06 -18.42 5.19
CA ILE A 195 4.69 -19.03 4.02
C ILE A 195 6.05 -19.58 4.45
N PRO A 196 6.35 -20.89 4.33
CA PRO A 196 7.66 -21.43 4.69
C PRO A 196 8.78 -20.74 3.92
N GLY A 197 9.81 -20.28 4.64
CA GLY A 197 10.93 -19.52 4.07
C GLY A 197 10.70 -18.01 3.93
N ALA A 198 9.49 -17.51 4.20
CA ALA A 198 9.29 -16.08 4.35
C ALA A 198 9.84 -15.58 5.69
N VAL A 199 10.33 -14.34 5.72
CA VAL A 199 10.87 -13.67 6.92
C VAL A 199 9.88 -12.62 7.39
N ASN A 200 9.64 -12.51 8.69
CA ASN A 200 8.70 -11.54 9.26
C ASN A 200 9.33 -10.16 9.44
N LEU A 201 8.74 -9.16 8.82
CA LEU A 201 9.00 -7.73 9.08
C LEU A 201 7.67 -7.02 9.27
N PRO A 202 7.14 -6.92 10.49
CA PRO A 202 5.86 -6.24 10.72
C PRO A 202 5.88 -4.80 10.19
N TYR A 203 4.84 -4.41 9.44
CA TYR A 203 4.77 -3.07 8.86
C TYR A 203 4.85 -1.94 9.91
N LEU A 204 4.37 -2.20 11.14
CA LEU A 204 4.46 -1.25 12.25
C LEU A 204 5.90 -1.01 12.71
N ASP A 205 6.82 -1.94 12.48
CA ASP A 205 8.23 -1.75 12.83
C ASP A 205 8.91 -0.70 11.92
N LEU A 206 8.33 -0.41 10.76
CA LEU A 206 8.80 0.63 9.85
C LEU A 206 8.30 2.03 10.22
N GLN A 207 7.48 2.13 11.27
CA GLN A 207 6.85 3.38 11.67
C GLN A 207 7.28 3.80 13.08
N VAL A 208 7.18 5.10 13.34
CA VAL A 208 7.29 5.73 14.65
C VAL A 208 6.32 6.90 14.69
N ASP A 209 5.51 6.98 15.73
CA ASP A 209 4.49 8.03 15.90
C ASP A 209 3.57 8.18 14.66
N GLY A 210 3.22 7.05 14.02
CA GLY A 210 2.37 6.98 12.84
C GLY A 210 3.05 7.37 11.52
N ARG A 211 4.30 7.82 11.52
CA ARG A 211 5.10 8.22 10.35
C ARG A 211 6.09 7.13 9.95
N MET A 212 6.52 7.13 8.70
CA MET A 212 7.64 6.28 8.30
C MET A 212 8.92 6.70 9.04
N ARG A 213 9.73 5.71 9.41
CA ARG A 213 11.06 5.95 9.98
C ARG A 213 11.98 6.61 8.97
N PRO A 214 13.03 7.32 9.42
CA PRO A 214 14.08 7.84 8.55
C PRO A 214 14.70 6.75 7.66
N ALA A 215 15.17 7.14 6.48
CA ALA A 215 15.67 6.22 5.46
C ALA A 215 16.86 5.34 5.92
N ASP A 216 17.71 5.86 6.81
CA ASP A 216 18.84 5.13 7.39
C ASP A 216 18.37 4.05 8.38
N GLU A 217 17.36 4.34 9.21
CA GLU A 217 16.74 3.35 10.09
C GLU A 217 16.00 2.27 9.29
N LEU A 218 15.27 2.66 8.23
CA LEU A 218 14.63 1.71 7.32
C LEU A 218 15.67 0.81 6.67
N ARG A 219 16.77 1.36 6.16
CA ARG A 219 17.86 0.59 5.56
C ARG A 219 18.42 -0.44 6.54
N THR A 220 18.62 -0.07 7.79
CA THR A 220 19.11 -0.98 8.84
C THR A 220 18.13 -2.13 9.08
N ARG A 221 16.81 -1.85 9.11
CA ARG A 221 15.77 -2.88 9.33
C ARG A 221 15.66 -3.83 8.15
N PHE A 222 15.69 -3.33 6.94
CA PHE A 222 15.66 -4.18 5.74
C PHE A 222 16.94 -5.01 5.61
N ALA A 223 18.11 -4.44 5.88
CA ALA A 223 19.37 -5.18 5.85
C ALA A 223 19.39 -6.37 6.82
N ALA A 224 18.75 -6.23 7.99
CA ALA A 224 18.66 -7.30 8.98
C ALA A 224 17.81 -8.51 8.51
N VAL A 225 16.86 -8.32 7.58
CA VAL A 225 15.96 -9.39 7.11
C VAL A 225 16.21 -9.79 5.64
N ALA A 226 16.83 -8.92 4.85
CA ALA A 226 17.11 -9.19 3.45
C ALA A 226 18.37 -10.05 3.24
N ASP A 227 19.25 -10.13 4.25
CA ASP A 227 20.46 -10.95 4.23
C ASP A 227 21.34 -10.69 2.98
N GLY A 228 21.51 -9.40 2.64
CA GLY A 228 22.27 -8.95 1.47
C GLY A 228 21.59 -9.13 0.11
N ARG A 229 20.33 -9.61 0.09
CA ARG A 229 19.58 -9.79 -1.16
C ARG A 229 18.91 -8.50 -1.57
N GLU A 230 18.88 -8.25 -2.88
CA GLU A 230 18.33 -7.01 -3.44
C GLU A 230 16.87 -7.13 -3.89
N ARG A 231 16.43 -8.33 -4.25
CA ARG A 231 15.06 -8.61 -4.65
C ARG A 231 14.19 -8.90 -3.43
N LEU A 232 13.15 -8.11 -3.23
CA LEU A 232 12.18 -8.30 -2.15
C LEU A 232 10.80 -8.55 -2.71
N VAL A 233 10.20 -9.70 -2.33
CA VAL A 233 8.79 -10.00 -2.59
C VAL A 233 8.06 -9.86 -1.26
N VAL A 234 7.14 -8.92 -1.18
CA VAL A 234 6.46 -8.59 0.08
C VAL A 234 5.04 -9.12 0.09
N SER A 235 4.61 -9.67 1.23
CA SER A 235 3.31 -10.26 1.48
C SER A 235 2.69 -9.72 2.77
N CYS A 236 1.39 -9.92 2.94
CA CYS A 236 0.71 -9.64 4.21
C CYS A 236 -0.58 -10.48 4.36
N GLY A 237 -1.69 -9.89 4.83
CA GLY A 237 -3.00 -10.55 4.87
C GLY A 237 -3.71 -10.58 3.51
N SER A 238 -3.67 -9.49 2.75
CA SER A 238 -4.42 -9.29 1.50
C SER A 238 -3.78 -8.23 0.58
N GLY A 239 -2.45 -8.16 0.54
CA GLY A 239 -1.71 -7.24 -0.32
C GLY A 239 -1.74 -5.75 0.09
N VAL A 240 -2.45 -5.38 1.16
CA VAL A 240 -2.58 -3.97 1.59
C VAL A 240 -1.34 -3.51 2.36
N THR A 241 -1.07 -4.07 3.54
CA THR A 241 0.08 -3.65 4.37
C THR A 241 1.43 -4.13 3.84
N ALA A 242 1.45 -5.09 2.92
CA ALA A 242 2.65 -5.43 2.14
C ALA A 242 3.19 -4.20 1.38
N CYS A 243 2.30 -3.33 0.90
CA CYS A 243 2.70 -2.09 0.22
C CYS A 243 3.39 -1.09 1.15
N VAL A 244 3.16 -1.16 2.47
CA VAL A 244 3.94 -0.36 3.44
C VAL A 244 5.39 -0.83 3.49
N LEU A 245 5.63 -2.15 3.39
CA LEU A 245 6.99 -2.68 3.24
C LEU A 245 7.61 -2.23 1.91
N ALA A 246 6.86 -2.29 0.80
CA ALA A 246 7.35 -1.82 -0.50
C ALA A 246 7.74 -0.33 -0.46
N LEU A 247 6.91 0.53 0.17
CA LEU A 247 7.22 1.95 0.37
C LEU A 247 8.48 2.14 1.23
N GLY A 248 8.55 1.44 2.36
CA GLY A 248 9.71 1.48 3.25
C GLY A 248 10.99 1.00 2.58
N ALA A 249 10.92 -0.08 1.79
CA ALA A 249 12.04 -0.62 1.04
C ALA A 249 12.54 0.38 -0.03
N GLU A 250 11.62 1.05 -0.74
CA GLU A 250 11.99 2.09 -1.70
C GLU A 250 12.70 3.28 -1.02
N LEU A 251 12.19 3.73 0.14
CA LEU A 251 12.84 4.76 0.94
C LEU A 251 14.22 4.32 1.46
N ALA A 252 14.39 3.03 1.77
CA ALA A 252 15.67 2.43 2.15
C ALA A 252 16.65 2.26 0.98
N GLY A 253 16.20 2.43 -0.27
CA GLY A 253 17.04 2.35 -1.47
C GLY A 253 16.91 1.08 -2.30
N TYR A 254 16.07 0.12 -1.91
CA TYR A 254 15.77 -1.07 -2.71
C TYR A 254 14.97 -0.69 -3.96
N ARG A 255 15.20 -1.41 -5.07
CA ARG A 255 14.54 -1.12 -6.36
C ARG A 255 13.87 -2.33 -7.00
N ASP A 256 14.33 -3.54 -6.72
CA ASP A 256 13.69 -4.77 -7.19
C ASP A 256 12.66 -5.26 -6.17
N LEU A 257 11.46 -4.70 -6.30
CA LEU A 257 10.36 -4.86 -5.37
C LEU A 257 9.14 -5.45 -6.05
N ALA A 258 8.51 -6.43 -5.43
CA ALA A 258 7.25 -6.99 -5.86
C ALA A 258 6.30 -7.20 -4.67
N VAL A 259 5.01 -7.01 -4.90
CA VAL A 259 3.96 -7.30 -3.91
C VAL A 259 3.21 -8.56 -4.35
N TYR A 260 3.14 -9.55 -3.48
CA TYR A 260 2.28 -10.71 -3.66
C TYR A 260 0.82 -10.30 -3.41
N ASP A 261 0.05 -10.19 -4.48
CA ASP A 261 -1.30 -9.62 -4.45
C ASP A 261 -2.26 -10.47 -3.62
N GLY A 262 -2.30 -11.80 -3.83
CA GLY A 262 -3.15 -12.73 -3.09
C GLY A 262 -2.78 -12.85 -1.61
N SER A 263 -1.51 -12.69 -1.29
CA SER A 263 -0.99 -12.71 0.09
C SER A 263 -1.51 -13.91 0.90
N TRP A 264 -1.66 -13.76 2.21
CA TRP A 264 -2.18 -14.82 3.07
C TRP A 264 -3.63 -15.18 2.78
N SER A 265 -4.42 -14.27 2.21
CA SER A 265 -5.80 -14.55 1.77
C SER A 265 -5.88 -15.62 0.68
N GLU A 266 -4.81 -15.79 -0.11
CA GLU A 266 -4.64 -16.90 -1.05
C GLU A 266 -3.91 -18.08 -0.40
N TRP A 267 -2.69 -17.85 0.10
CA TRP A 267 -1.83 -18.91 0.61
C TRP A 267 -2.38 -19.62 1.84
N GLY A 268 -3.00 -18.88 2.75
CA GLY A 268 -3.54 -19.40 4.02
C GLY A 268 -4.86 -20.17 3.89
N ARG A 269 -5.46 -20.27 2.71
CA ARG A 269 -6.69 -21.07 2.50
C ARG A 269 -6.45 -22.52 2.83
N PRO A 270 -7.48 -23.27 3.32
CA PRO A 270 -7.41 -24.71 3.42
C PRO A 270 -7.04 -25.33 2.07
N GLY A 271 -6.07 -26.26 2.09
CA GLY A 271 -5.55 -26.90 0.87
C GLY A 271 -4.13 -27.42 1.06
N ASP A 272 -3.46 -27.75 -0.05
CA ASP A 272 -2.17 -28.45 -0.05
C ASP A 272 -0.94 -27.51 0.04
N LEU A 273 -1.14 -26.19 0.05
CA LEU A 273 0.00 -25.27 0.19
C LEU A 273 0.67 -25.44 1.56
N PRO A 274 1.99 -25.49 1.63
CA PRO A 274 2.69 -25.68 2.89
C PRO A 274 2.53 -24.43 3.78
N VAL A 275 2.45 -24.67 5.09
CA VAL A 275 2.38 -23.60 6.10
C VAL A 275 3.34 -23.94 7.23
N ALA A 276 4.13 -22.96 7.63
CA ALA A 276 4.97 -23.02 8.82
C ALA A 276 4.32 -22.24 9.98
N GLN A 277 4.71 -22.60 11.20
CA GLN A 277 4.33 -21.93 12.44
C GLN A 277 5.57 -21.76 13.33
N GLY A 278 5.49 -20.85 14.26
CA GLY A 278 6.61 -20.52 15.13
C GLY A 278 7.31 -19.22 14.71
N PRO A 279 8.33 -18.80 15.49
CA PRO A 279 9.17 -17.65 15.11
C PRO A 279 10.00 -17.99 13.86
N ASP A 280 10.60 -16.96 13.25
CA ASP A 280 11.67 -17.15 12.27
C ASP A 280 12.75 -18.06 12.87
N PRO A 281 13.35 -18.94 12.08
CA PRO A 281 14.57 -19.63 12.52
C PRO A 281 15.64 -18.59 12.89
N GLU A 282 16.27 -18.81 14.06
CA GLU A 282 17.40 -17.98 14.54
C GLU A 282 18.61 -18.06 13.60
#